data_d68131abf8f6ea22a547f086e691616a
#
_entry.id   d68131abf8f6ea22a547f086e691616a
#
_cell.length_a   1.000
_cell.length_b   1.000
_cell.length_c   1.000
_cell.angle_alpha   90.00
_cell.angle_beta   90.00
_cell.angle_gamma   90.00
#
_symmetry.space_group_name_H-M   'P 1'
#
loop_
_entity.id
_entity.type
_entity.pdbx_description
1 polymer ?
#
loop_
_entity_poly.entity_id
_entity_poly.type
_entity_poly.pdbx_seq_one_letter_code
_entity_poly.pdbx_strand_id
1 'polypeptide(L)'
;MLGHCAESNLRPASNRIANAQKSIRTNDIENVGRTARHHTFFEMLGNFSIGDYFKDEAIQFAWEFLTSEEWMGIDKDRLYVSVYTDDARAYEVWTTICGVDPSHILKTDDNFWEIGKGPGGPDSEIFFDRGEKYDPEGLGEILH
;
A
#
# COMPACT_ATOMS: atom_id res chain seq x y z
N MET A 1 9.73 15.83 -2.63
CA MET A 1 10.20 15.64 -4.05
C MET A 1 9.24 16.19 -5.12
N LEU A 2 8.03 16.56 -4.79
CA LEU A 2 7.08 17.22 -5.71
C LEU A 2 7.47 18.66 -6.11
N GLY A 3 8.29 19.35 -5.31
CA GLY A 3 8.72 20.71 -5.60
C GLY A 3 9.72 20.85 -6.77
N HIS A 4 10.46 19.81 -7.12
CA HIS A 4 11.44 19.87 -8.20
C HIS A 4 10.83 19.69 -9.60
N CYS A 5 9.66 19.06 -9.70
CA CYS A 5 8.97 18.94 -10.99
C CYS A 5 8.29 20.22 -11.45
N ALA A 6 8.04 21.16 -10.55
CA ALA A 6 7.37 22.43 -10.89
C ALA A 6 8.34 23.50 -11.42
N GLU A 7 9.63 23.40 -11.13
CA GLU A 7 10.64 24.39 -11.52
C GLU A 7 11.46 24.04 -12.77
N SER A 8 11.49 22.76 -13.14
CA SER A 8 12.12 22.34 -14.38
C SER A 8 11.05 21.98 -15.40
N ASN A 9 11.00 22.66 -16.55
CA ASN A 9 10.19 22.26 -17.71
C ASN A 9 10.60 20.90 -18.31
N LEU A 10 11.26 20.05 -17.54
CA LEU A 10 11.67 18.70 -17.90
C LEU A 10 10.49 17.76 -17.66
N ARG A 11 9.85 17.36 -18.74
CA ARG A 11 8.92 16.24 -18.70
C ARG A 11 9.70 14.97 -18.39
N PRO A 12 9.19 14.08 -17.52
CA PRO A 12 9.82 12.79 -17.31
C PRO A 12 9.89 12.02 -18.65
N ALA A 13 10.91 11.21 -18.81
CA ALA A 13 11.09 10.38 -20.02
C ALA A 13 9.96 9.34 -20.20
N SER A 14 9.24 9.03 -19.13
CA SER A 14 8.08 8.13 -19.11
C SER A 14 7.03 8.66 -18.15
N ASN A 15 5.76 8.37 -18.44
CA ASN A 15 4.64 8.61 -17.52
C ASN A 15 4.55 7.55 -16.42
N ARG A 16 5.29 6.45 -16.54
CA ARG A 16 5.41 5.39 -15.54
C ARG A 16 6.81 5.43 -14.95
N ILE A 17 6.90 5.60 -13.63
CA ILE A 17 8.15 5.74 -12.92
C ILE A 17 8.19 4.72 -11.79
N ALA A 18 9.28 3.98 -11.68
CA ALA A 18 9.60 3.17 -10.52
C ALA A 18 10.92 3.62 -9.92
N ASN A 19 11.01 3.62 -8.59
CA ASN A 19 12.24 3.92 -7.89
C ASN A 19 12.36 3.14 -6.58
N ALA A 20 13.61 3.07 -6.08
CA ALA A 20 13.94 2.69 -4.72
C ALA A 20 14.67 3.88 -4.08
N GLN A 21 14.12 4.42 -2.99
CA GLN A 21 14.68 5.63 -2.38
C GLN A 21 14.96 5.39 -0.89
N LYS A 22 16.16 5.74 -0.46
CA LYS A 22 16.54 5.73 0.95
C LYS A 22 15.76 6.79 1.70
N SER A 23 15.12 6.39 2.80
CA SER A 23 14.23 7.23 3.58
C SER A 23 14.49 7.09 5.07
N ILE A 24 14.25 8.18 5.80
CA ILE A 24 14.31 8.22 7.25
C ILE A 24 12.93 8.60 7.78
N ARG A 25 12.44 7.84 8.76
CA ARG A 25 11.19 8.11 9.47
C ARG A 25 11.42 7.97 10.96
N THR A 26 11.05 8.97 11.74
CA THR A 26 11.33 9.04 13.18
C THR A 26 10.07 9.15 14.04
N ASN A 27 8.89 9.08 13.44
CA ASN A 27 7.61 9.21 14.14
C ASN A 27 7.46 8.20 15.28
N ASP A 28 7.97 6.98 15.06
CA ASP A 28 7.87 5.86 15.98
C ASP A 28 9.22 5.47 16.59
N ILE A 29 10.11 6.45 16.78
CA ILE A 29 11.49 6.19 17.27
C ILE A 29 11.51 5.46 18.61
N GLU A 30 10.51 5.68 19.46
CA GLU A 30 10.38 5.04 20.77
C GLU A 30 10.09 3.52 20.67
N ASN A 31 9.55 3.08 19.54
CA ASN A 31 9.21 1.69 19.26
C ASN A 31 10.37 0.93 18.57
N VAL A 32 11.39 1.65 18.11
CA VAL A 32 12.56 1.03 17.47
C VAL A 32 13.33 0.16 18.47
N GLY A 33 13.56 -1.10 18.09
CA GLY A 33 14.19 -2.10 18.96
C GLY A 33 13.26 -2.72 20.01
N ARG A 34 12.00 -2.27 20.10
CA ARG A 34 10.96 -2.86 20.97
C ARG A 34 9.98 -3.72 20.20
N THR A 35 9.73 -3.38 18.95
CA THR A 35 8.88 -4.15 18.04
C THR A 35 9.69 -4.65 16.86
N ALA A 36 9.20 -5.69 16.19
CA ALA A 36 9.89 -6.29 15.05
C ALA A 36 9.73 -5.47 13.75
N ARG A 37 8.85 -4.46 13.73
CA ARG A 37 8.44 -3.76 12.51
C ARG A 37 8.87 -2.29 12.44
N HIS A 38 9.23 -1.66 13.56
CA HIS A 38 9.59 -0.25 13.57
C HIS A 38 11.08 -0.05 13.33
N HIS A 39 11.40 0.66 12.26
CA HIS A 39 12.74 1.06 11.86
C HIS A 39 12.79 2.56 11.56
N THR A 40 13.96 3.17 11.68
CA THR A 40 14.16 4.59 11.35
C THR A 40 14.65 4.81 9.93
N PHE A 41 15.43 3.85 9.41
CA PHE A 41 16.00 3.90 8.08
C PHE A 41 15.48 2.73 7.24
N PHE A 42 15.02 3.02 6.04
CA PHE A 42 14.46 2.02 5.11
C PHE A 42 14.59 2.50 3.66
N GLU A 43 14.38 1.59 2.74
CA GLU A 43 14.21 1.91 1.33
C GLU A 43 12.74 1.89 0.97
N MET A 44 12.24 3.02 0.49
CA MET A 44 10.88 3.13 -0.01
C MET A 44 10.86 2.71 -1.48
N LEU A 45 10.18 1.63 -1.77
CA LEU A 45 9.92 1.20 -3.14
C LEU A 45 8.70 1.94 -3.65
N GLY A 46 8.83 2.66 -4.75
CA GLY A 46 7.77 3.47 -5.30
C GLY A 46 7.51 3.16 -6.77
N ASN A 47 6.24 3.18 -7.15
CA ASN A 47 5.80 3.25 -8.53
C ASN A 47 4.78 4.37 -8.68
N PHE A 48 4.90 5.14 -9.74
CA PHE A 48 4.12 6.36 -9.94
C PHE A 48 3.58 6.40 -11.36
N SER A 49 2.33 6.83 -11.47
CA SER A 49 1.68 7.12 -12.75
C SER A 49 1.41 8.61 -12.89
N ILE A 50 1.86 9.19 -13.98
CA ILE A 50 1.64 10.60 -14.30
C ILE A 50 0.66 10.67 -15.47
N GLY A 51 -0.65 10.53 -15.15
CA GLY A 51 -1.72 10.56 -16.14
C GLY A 51 -1.73 9.37 -17.09
N ASP A 52 -1.23 8.21 -16.65
CA ASP A 52 -1.24 6.95 -17.42
C ASP A 52 -2.24 5.97 -16.80
N TYR A 53 -1.82 5.13 -15.84
CA TYR A 53 -2.74 4.28 -15.09
C TYR A 53 -3.23 4.96 -13.82
N PHE A 54 -4.34 4.50 -13.28
CA PHE A 54 -4.89 4.98 -12.02
C PHE A 54 -5.21 3.80 -11.09
N LYS A 55 -6.18 3.96 -10.20
CA LYS A 55 -6.57 3.05 -9.14
C LYS A 55 -6.79 1.60 -9.62
N ASP A 56 -7.54 1.43 -10.68
CA ASP A 56 -7.96 0.11 -11.15
C ASP A 56 -6.76 -0.76 -11.55
N GLU A 57 -5.90 -0.19 -12.36
CA GLU A 57 -4.69 -0.89 -12.83
C GLU A 57 -3.65 -1.00 -11.72
N ALA A 58 -3.52 0.03 -10.86
CA ALA A 58 -2.57 -0.02 -9.74
C ALA A 58 -2.87 -1.18 -8.80
N ILE A 59 -4.15 -1.40 -8.47
CA ILE A 59 -4.62 -2.52 -7.65
C ILE A 59 -4.29 -3.87 -8.34
N GLN A 60 -4.61 -3.99 -9.62
CA GLN A 60 -4.36 -5.21 -10.38
C GLN A 60 -2.86 -5.52 -10.46
N PHE A 61 -2.02 -4.52 -10.72
CA PHE A 61 -0.56 -4.70 -10.77
C PHE A 61 0.00 -5.15 -9.42
N ALA A 62 -0.47 -4.54 -8.33
CA ALA A 62 -0.05 -4.95 -6.98
C ALA A 62 -0.46 -6.38 -6.68
N TRP A 63 -1.70 -6.75 -7.01
CA TRP A 63 -2.21 -8.10 -6.78
C TRP A 63 -1.47 -9.15 -7.61
N GLU A 64 -1.29 -8.89 -8.89
CA GLU A 64 -0.51 -9.77 -9.79
C GLU A 64 0.91 -9.94 -9.27
N PHE A 65 1.59 -8.84 -8.92
CA PHE A 65 2.96 -8.89 -8.41
C PHE A 65 3.09 -9.74 -7.14
N LEU A 66 2.14 -9.65 -6.23
CA LEU A 66 2.18 -10.41 -4.98
C LEU A 66 1.81 -11.87 -5.16
N THR A 67 0.83 -12.18 -6.02
CA THR A 67 0.19 -13.50 -6.05
C THR A 67 0.59 -14.39 -7.21
N SER A 68 1.12 -13.83 -8.29
CA SER A 68 1.58 -14.62 -9.43
C SER A 68 2.85 -15.40 -9.08
N GLU A 69 2.91 -16.67 -9.49
CA GLU A 69 4.10 -17.52 -9.34
C GLU A 69 5.32 -17.00 -10.12
N GLU A 70 5.07 -16.19 -11.17
CA GLU A 70 6.13 -15.54 -11.93
C GLU A 70 6.88 -14.49 -11.09
N TRP A 71 6.22 -13.93 -10.08
CA TRP A 71 6.76 -12.88 -9.21
C TRP A 71 6.96 -13.40 -7.77
N MET A 72 6.09 -13.01 -6.85
CA MET A 72 6.27 -13.34 -5.43
C MET A 72 5.57 -14.65 -5.02
N GLY A 73 4.53 -15.07 -5.73
CA GLY A 73 3.82 -16.32 -5.49
C GLY A 73 3.23 -16.45 -4.08
N ILE A 74 2.81 -15.33 -3.48
CA ILE A 74 2.22 -15.34 -2.14
C ILE A 74 0.83 -15.97 -2.20
N ASP A 75 0.55 -16.86 -1.27
CA ASP A 75 -0.75 -17.49 -1.11
C ASP A 75 -1.84 -16.43 -0.86
N LYS A 76 -2.84 -16.40 -1.71
CA LYS A 76 -3.95 -15.44 -1.69
C LYS A 76 -4.76 -15.51 -0.40
N ASP A 77 -4.90 -16.73 0.16
CA ASP A 77 -5.67 -16.95 1.38
C ASP A 77 -5.00 -16.35 2.62
N ARG A 78 -3.76 -15.90 2.48
CA ARG A 78 -2.99 -15.22 3.52
C ARG A 78 -2.91 -13.70 3.33
N LEU A 79 -3.56 -13.18 2.32
CA LEU A 79 -3.58 -11.75 2.03
C LEU A 79 -4.92 -11.13 2.42
N TYR A 80 -4.84 -10.05 3.16
CA TYR A 80 -5.96 -9.21 3.56
C TYR A 80 -5.76 -7.81 2.99
N VAL A 81 -6.85 -7.09 2.79
CA VAL A 81 -6.82 -5.76 2.19
C VAL A 81 -7.63 -4.80 3.05
N SER A 82 -7.17 -3.58 3.23
CA SER A 82 -8.01 -2.50 3.71
C SER A 82 -8.27 -1.48 2.61
N VAL A 83 -9.44 -0.85 2.66
CA VAL A 83 -9.87 0.20 1.74
C VAL A 83 -10.57 1.31 2.51
N TYR A 84 -10.46 2.55 2.01
CA TYR A 84 -11.22 3.66 2.57
C TYR A 84 -12.73 3.38 2.50
N THR A 85 -13.45 3.71 3.57
CA THR A 85 -14.88 3.38 3.73
C THR A 85 -15.74 3.82 2.54
N ASP A 86 -15.47 5.03 2.02
CA ASP A 86 -16.22 5.61 0.90
C ASP A 86 -15.62 5.27 -0.48
N ASP A 87 -14.54 4.51 -0.55
CA ASP A 87 -13.94 4.12 -1.83
C ASP A 87 -14.59 2.85 -2.42
N ALA A 88 -15.83 3.00 -2.89
CA ALA A 88 -16.57 1.92 -3.51
C ALA A 88 -15.87 1.33 -4.73
N ARG A 89 -15.10 2.16 -5.49
CA ARG A 89 -14.39 1.67 -6.67
C ARG A 89 -13.22 0.75 -6.31
N ALA A 90 -12.42 1.11 -5.31
CA ALA A 90 -11.35 0.22 -4.85
C ALA A 90 -11.93 -1.11 -4.37
N TYR A 91 -12.98 -1.08 -3.56
CA TYR A 91 -13.66 -2.28 -3.09
C TYR A 91 -14.16 -3.16 -4.25
N GLU A 92 -14.77 -2.56 -5.27
CA GLU A 92 -15.24 -3.28 -6.46
C GLU A 92 -14.07 -3.94 -7.21
N VAL A 93 -12.97 -3.24 -7.42
CA VAL A 93 -11.79 -3.79 -8.13
C VAL A 93 -11.20 -4.96 -7.34
N TRP A 94 -11.04 -4.83 -6.03
CA TRP A 94 -10.53 -5.90 -5.18
C TRP A 94 -11.42 -7.15 -5.24
N THR A 95 -12.73 -7.00 -5.16
CA THR A 95 -13.66 -8.14 -5.12
C THR A 95 -13.91 -8.74 -6.49
N THR A 96 -14.16 -7.91 -7.52
CA THR A 96 -14.65 -8.40 -8.81
C THR A 96 -13.54 -8.69 -9.80
N ILE A 97 -12.44 -7.91 -9.76
CA ILE A 97 -11.35 -8.05 -10.72
C ILE A 97 -10.22 -8.90 -10.13
N CYS A 98 -9.77 -8.59 -8.91
CA CYS A 98 -8.73 -9.36 -8.23
C CYS A 98 -9.26 -10.66 -7.60
N GLY A 99 -10.57 -10.74 -7.35
CA GLY A 99 -11.22 -11.93 -6.80
C GLY A 99 -10.90 -12.16 -5.32
N VAL A 100 -10.62 -11.09 -4.57
CA VAL A 100 -10.40 -11.16 -3.12
C VAL A 100 -11.73 -11.44 -2.43
N ASP A 101 -11.73 -12.41 -1.52
CA ASP A 101 -12.92 -12.72 -0.72
C ASP A 101 -13.33 -11.49 0.10
N PRO A 102 -14.60 -11.09 0.09
CA PRO A 102 -15.08 -9.96 0.88
C PRO A 102 -14.76 -10.05 2.38
N SER A 103 -14.62 -11.27 2.92
CA SER A 103 -14.20 -11.47 4.32
C SER A 103 -12.75 -11.11 4.60
N HIS A 104 -11.94 -10.98 3.56
CA HIS A 104 -10.54 -10.52 3.62
C HIS A 104 -10.40 -9.02 3.34
N ILE A 105 -11.52 -8.27 3.23
CA ILE A 105 -11.49 -6.85 2.96
C ILE A 105 -12.09 -6.07 4.13
N LEU A 106 -11.29 -5.21 4.72
CA LEU A 106 -11.71 -4.28 5.75
C LEU A 106 -11.97 -2.89 5.17
N LYS A 107 -13.08 -2.28 5.55
CA LYS A 107 -13.37 -0.88 5.26
C LYS A 107 -13.06 -0.04 6.49
N THR A 108 -12.20 0.95 6.34
CA THR A 108 -11.81 1.83 7.43
C THR A 108 -11.58 3.26 6.95
N ASP A 109 -11.85 4.21 7.83
CA ASP A 109 -11.58 5.63 7.57
C ASP A 109 -10.09 5.95 7.67
N ASP A 110 -9.28 5.08 8.27
CA ASP A 110 -7.83 5.25 8.38
C ASP A 110 -7.13 5.16 7.01
N ASN A 111 -7.75 4.54 6.02
CA ASN A 111 -7.27 4.51 4.64
C ASN A 111 -7.52 5.83 3.89
N PHE A 112 -7.29 6.94 4.56
CA PHE A 112 -7.29 8.27 3.95
C PHE A 112 -6.07 9.06 4.42
N TRP A 113 -5.17 9.36 3.50
CA TRP A 113 -3.97 10.11 3.79
C TRP A 113 -4.12 11.58 3.39
N GLU A 114 -3.50 12.47 4.15
CA GLU A 114 -3.44 13.88 3.82
C GLU A 114 -2.13 14.52 4.30
N ILE A 115 -1.69 15.55 3.61
CA ILE A 115 -0.52 16.35 4.00
C ILE A 115 -0.98 17.80 4.26
N GLY A 116 -1.50 18.03 5.45
CA GLY A 116 -1.95 19.36 5.88
C GLY A 116 -2.89 20.03 4.88
N LYS A 117 -2.47 21.16 4.30
CA LYS A 117 -3.22 21.87 3.23
C LYS A 117 -2.86 21.40 1.81
N GLY A 118 -2.10 20.33 1.70
CA GLY A 118 -1.58 19.77 0.47
C GLY A 118 -2.47 18.68 -0.12
N PRO A 119 -1.88 17.78 -0.88
CA PRO A 119 -2.60 16.64 -1.46
C PRO A 119 -3.07 15.66 -0.39
N GLY A 120 -4.15 14.96 -0.69
CA GLY A 120 -4.70 13.88 0.10
C GLY A 120 -5.60 12.99 -0.75
N GLY A 121 -5.95 11.83 -0.26
CA GLY A 121 -6.83 10.90 -0.96
C GLY A 121 -6.96 9.56 -0.27
N PRO A 122 -7.89 8.73 -0.75
CA PRO A 122 -8.03 7.37 -0.26
C PRO A 122 -6.86 6.50 -0.70
N ASP A 123 -6.57 5.50 0.09
CA ASP A 123 -5.61 4.45 -0.23
C ASP A 123 -6.17 3.04 0.02
N SER A 124 -5.39 2.05 -0.33
CA SER A 124 -5.59 0.64 0.03
C SER A 124 -4.28 0.07 0.52
N GLU A 125 -4.36 -0.74 1.55
CA GLU A 125 -3.21 -1.44 2.10
C GLU A 125 -3.40 -2.95 1.96
N ILE A 126 -2.29 -3.68 1.82
CA ILE A 126 -2.28 -5.14 1.70
C ILE A 126 -1.49 -5.71 2.86
N PHE A 127 -2.10 -6.62 3.60
CA PHE A 127 -1.54 -7.26 4.79
C PHE A 127 -1.29 -8.74 4.54
N PHE A 128 -0.21 -9.24 5.08
CA PHE A 128 0.13 -10.65 5.03
C PHE A 128 -0.08 -11.29 6.40
N ASP A 129 -1.00 -12.25 6.48
CA ASP A 129 -1.21 -13.04 7.67
C ASP A 129 -0.01 -13.98 7.91
N ARG A 130 0.68 -13.77 9.00
CA ARG A 130 1.82 -14.59 9.44
C ARG A 130 1.40 -15.83 10.22
N GLY A 131 0.10 -15.96 10.53
CA GLY A 131 -0.49 -17.07 11.26
C GLY A 131 -0.41 -16.94 12.79
N GLU A 132 -1.13 -17.82 13.48
CA GLU A 132 -1.36 -17.80 14.94
C GLU A 132 -0.09 -17.71 15.79
N LYS A 133 1.04 -18.19 15.29
CA LYS A 133 2.32 -18.08 16.00
C LYS A 133 2.70 -16.62 16.32
N TYR A 134 2.25 -15.69 15.53
CA TYR A 134 2.57 -14.26 15.66
C TYR A 134 1.42 -13.45 16.26
N ASP A 135 0.26 -14.08 16.41
CA ASP A 135 -0.92 -13.53 17.06
C ASP A 135 -1.66 -14.63 17.84
N PRO A 136 -1.09 -15.10 18.95
CA PRO A 136 -1.63 -16.24 19.71
C PRO A 136 -2.97 -15.94 20.41
N GLU A 137 -3.33 -14.68 20.54
CA GLU A 137 -4.60 -14.26 21.16
C GLU A 137 -5.73 -14.12 20.14
N GLY A 138 -5.41 -14.25 18.85
CA GLY A 138 -6.38 -14.10 17.76
C GLY A 138 -7.03 -12.72 17.72
N LEU A 139 -6.36 -11.74 18.31
CA LEU A 139 -6.77 -10.35 18.32
C LEU A 139 -6.36 -9.64 17.03
N GLY A 140 -5.91 -10.41 16.03
CA GLY A 140 -5.40 -9.94 14.75
C GLY A 140 -6.24 -8.82 14.20
N GLU A 141 -6.01 -7.66 14.78
CA GLU A 141 -6.41 -6.44 14.14
C GLU A 141 -5.52 -6.33 12.92
N ILE A 142 -6.10 -6.60 11.76
CA ILE A 142 -5.49 -6.34 10.45
C ILE A 142 -4.93 -4.90 10.38
N LEU A 143 -5.19 -4.12 11.39
CA LEU A 143 -5.09 -2.67 11.46
C LEU A 143 -4.11 -2.10 12.46
N HIS A 144 -3.14 -2.84 12.95
CA HIS A 144 -2.12 -2.19 13.81
C HIS A 144 -0.71 -2.57 13.44
#